data_4b02c854fc5ccee0f0254e853d12a6e2
#
_entry.id   4b02c854fc5ccee0f0254e853d12a6e2
#
_cell.length_a   1.000
_cell.length_b   1.000
_cell.length_c   1.000
_cell.angle_alpha   90.00
_cell.angle_beta   90.00
_cell.angle_gamma   90.00
#
_symmetry.space_group_name_H-M   'P 1'
#
loop_
_entity.id
_entity.type
_entity.pdbx_description
1 polymer ?
#
loop_
_entity_poly.entity_id
_entity_poly.type
_entity_poly.pdbx_seq_one_letter_code
_entity_poly.pdbx_strand_id
1 'polypeptide(L)'
;MRSFVLALCCAASAAGAQQPATGQVRPFVLFDSLYQRPRRLWVYTPPGYDSTPASPYPWILAFDGAEYRDTMPLPHVLDSLLAAKRAPAFITVLLDDSASATRIADLANAPRMAAFLGVELVPWLRAHFPVTRDPHRVIITGSSAGGLAAAYVALTRPDLFGNVWSQSGAFWRGADGSNTAPWEWLTHHAEELPRADVRFYLDVGEMEDHATIGGSGPNFRDANRRFRDVLQGKGYDVTYTEVPGGQHAPRWWSVRLPVGIAALSAGWH
;
A
#
# COMPACT_ATOMS: atom_id res chain seq x y z
N MET A 1 17.07 69.61 -36.13
CA MET A 1 17.38 68.67 -35.06
C MET A 1 16.16 67.74 -34.89
N ARG A 2 16.24 66.50 -35.33
CA ARG A 2 15.16 65.50 -35.19
C ARG A 2 15.65 64.43 -34.17
N SER A 3 15.01 64.41 -33.01
CA SER A 3 15.30 63.44 -31.97
C SER A 3 14.60 62.10 -32.29
N PHE A 4 15.41 61.04 -32.43
CA PHE A 4 14.90 59.67 -32.52
C PHE A 4 14.76 59.10 -31.08
N VAL A 5 13.54 58.73 -30.72
CA VAL A 5 13.27 57.96 -29.49
C VAL A 5 13.28 56.47 -29.85
N LEU A 6 14.25 55.75 -29.31
CA LEU A 6 14.36 54.30 -29.44
C LEU A 6 13.48 53.65 -28.36
N ALA A 7 12.39 53.00 -28.76
CA ALA A 7 11.57 52.24 -27.87
C ALA A 7 12.18 50.84 -27.70
N LEU A 8 12.64 50.51 -26.48
CA LEU A 8 13.16 49.21 -26.11
C LEU A 8 11.97 48.30 -25.71
N CYS A 9 11.55 47.39 -26.62
CA CYS A 9 10.58 46.36 -26.30
C CYS A 9 11.26 45.23 -25.48
N CYS A 10 11.05 45.21 -24.17
CA CYS A 10 11.35 44.05 -23.36
C CYS A 10 10.31 42.92 -23.61
N ALA A 11 10.67 41.93 -24.40
CA ALA A 11 9.91 40.71 -24.50
C ALA A 11 10.12 39.87 -23.21
N ALA A 12 9.14 39.91 -22.32
CA ALA A 12 9.12 39.00 -21.17
C ALA A 12 8.71 37.60 -21.69
N SER A 13 9.71 36.70 -21.74
CA SER A 13 9.43 35.25 -21.98
C SER A 13 8.71 34.73 -20.77
N ALA A 14 7.39 34.51 -20.92
CA ALA A 14 6.64 33.71 -19.95
C ALA A 14 7.16 32.26 -20.03
N ALA A 15 7.99 31.87 -19.07
CA ALA A 15 8.30 30.47 -18.85
C ALA A 15 6.99 29.78 -18.44
N GLY A 16 6.33 29.11 -19.39
CA GLY A 16 5.16 28.29 -19.10
C GLY A 16 5.56 27.24 -18.07
N ALA A 17 4.94 27.25 -16.91
CA ALA A 17 5.11 26.21 -15.93
C ALA A 17 4.68 24.89 -16.59
N GLN A 18 5.67 24.05 -16.91
CA GLN A 18 5.44 22.74 -17.48
C GLN A 18 4.71 21.91 -16.42
N GLN A 19 3.51 21.43 -16.71
CA GLN A 19 2.80 20.55 -15.80
C GLN A 19 3.70 19.36 -15.46
N PRO A 20 3.80 18.97 -14.18
CA PRO A 20 4.62 17.82 -13.80
C PRO A 20 4.15 16.60 -14.61
N ALA A 21 5.12 15.86 -15.14
CA ALA A 21 4.83 14.64 -15.86
C ALA A 21 4.08 13.66 -14.94
N THR A 22 3.01 13.05 -15.44
CA THR A 22 2.18 12.09 -14.71
C THR A 22 2.49 10.67 -15.14
N GLY A 23 2.44 9.73 -14.18
CA GLY A 23 2.53 8.32 -14.47
C GLY A 23 1.28 7.79 -15.21
N GLN A 24 1.35 6.55 -15.63
CA GLN A 24 0.26 5.89 -16.35
C GLN A 24 -0.33 4.75 -15.52
N VAL A 25 -1.66 4.64 -15.53
CA VAL A 25 -2.40 3.52 -14.90
C VAL A 25 -3.05 2.69 -16.00
N ARG A 26 -2.70 1.40 -16.10
CA ARG A 26 -3.22 0.49 -17.11
C ARG A 26 -3.98 -0.66 -16.46
N PRO A 27 -5.19 -1.01 -16.95
CA PRO A 27 -5.96 -2.14 -16.44
C PRO A 27 -5.42 -3.48 -16.98
N PHE A 28 -5.50 -4.49 -16.14
CA PHE A 28 -5.22 -5.88 -16.48
C PHE A 28 -6.25 -6.80 -15.82
N VAL A 29 -6.35 -8.02 -16.34
CA VAL A 29 -7.13 -9.10 -15.74
C VAL A 29 -6.22 -10.32 -15.65
N LEU A 30 -6.09 -10.86 -14.44
CA LEU A 30 -5.36 -12.09 -14.18
C LEU A 30 -6.35 -13.15 -13.73
N PHE A 31 -6.29 -14.35 -14.32
CA PHE A 31 -7.11 -15.46 -13.84
C PHE A 31 -6.50 -16.05 -12.58
N ASP A 32 -7.28 -16.04 -11.50
CA ASP A 32 -6.92 -16.63 -10.22
C ASP A 32 -7.37 -18.09 -10.21
N SER A 33 -6.42 -19.02 -10.40
CA SER A 33 -6.71 -20.45 -10.47
C SER A 33 -7.12 -21.04 -9.12
N LEU A 34 -6.73 -20.39 -8.00
CA LEU A 34 -7.09 -20.85 -6.66
C LEU A 34 -8.54 -20.49 -6.33
N TYR A 35 -9.00 -19.33 -6.77
CA TYR A 35 -10.37 -18.87 -6.57
C TYR A 35 -11.28 -19.11 -7.76
N GLN A 36 -10.73 -19.66 -8.88
CA GLN A 36 -11.44 -19.98 -10.13
C GLN A 36 -12.22 -18.79 -10.69
N ARG A 37 -11.60 -17.60 -10.69
CA ARG A 37 -12.23 -16.37 -11.18
C ARG A 37 -11.21 -15.37 -11.72
N PRO A 38 -11.64 -14.46 -12.61
CA PRO A 38 -10.80 -13.32 -13.01
C PRO A 38 -10.66 -12.33 -11.85
N ARG A 39 -9.44 -11.82 -11.65
CA ARG A 39 -9.15 -10.67 -10.79
C ARG A 39 -8.74 -9.49 -11.63
N ARG A 40 -9.37 -8.37 -11.41
CA ARG A 40 -8.96 -7.10 -12.00
C ARG A 40 -7.82 -6.51 -11.19
N LEU A 41 -6.91 -5.88 -11.90
CA LEU A 41 -5.85 -5.09 -11.29
C LEU A 41 -5.49 -3.93 -12.22
N TRP A 42 -4.87 -2.92 -11.67
CA TRP A 42 -4.22 -1.88 -12.45
C TRP A 42 -2.74 -1.85 -12.10
N VAL A 43 -1.92 -1.54 -13.10
CA VAL A 43 -0.51 -1.28 -12.87
C VAL A 43 -0.24 0.18 -13.18
N TYR A 44 0.24 0.89 -12.17
CA TYR A 44 0.79 2.22 -12.33
C TYR A 44 2.27 2.10 -12.68
N THR A 45 2.70 2.87 -13.69
CA THR A 45 4.10 3.09 -14.07
C THR A 45 4.44 4.57 -13.90
N PRO A 46 5.63 4.92 -13.36
CA PRO A 46 5.97 6.29 -13.04
C PRO A 46 6.21 7.15 -14.29
N PRO A 47 6.21 8.50 -14.16
CA PRO A 47 6.70 9.37 -15.21
C PRO A 47 8.10 8.98 -15.68
N GLY A 48 8.32 8.96 -16.98
CA GLY A 48 9.61 8.53 -17.55
C GLY A 48 9.89 7.03 -17.41
N TYR A 49 8.84 6.21 -17.25
CA TYR A 49 8.98 4.75 -17.17
C TYR A 49 9.80 4.19 -18.33
N ASP A 50 10.82 3.40 -18.00
CA ASP A 50 11.64 2.62 -18.94
C ASP A 50 11.33 1.14 -18.76
N SER A 51 11.07 0.43 -19.86
CA SER A 51 10.84 -1.03 -19.84
C SER A 51 12.13 -1.84 -19.70
N THR A 52 13.29 -1.22 -19.88
CA THR A 52 14.62 -1.84 -19.82
C THR A 52 15.59 -0.99 -18.96
N PRO A 53 15.23 -0.66 -17.71
CA PRO A 53 16.03 0.23 -16.89
C PRO A 53 17.35 -0.41 -16.47
N ALA A 54 18.36 0.40 -16.19
CA ALA A 54 19.63 -0.08 -15.66
C ALA A 54 19.51 -0.79 -14.31
N SER A 55 18.48 -0.42 -13.51
CA SER A 55 18.15 -1.06 -12.24
C SER A 55 16.65 -1.30 -12.16
N PRO A 56 16.19 -2.48 -11.69
CA PRO A 56 14.77 -2.77 -11.56
C PRO A 56 14.08 -1.81 -10.58
N TYR A 57 12.82 -1.48 -10.88
CA TYR A 57 12.00 -0.60 -10.04
C TYR A 57 11.64 -1.26 -8.71
N PRO A 58 11.70 -0.55 -7.59
CA PRO A 58 10.94 -0.92 -6.39
C PRO A 58 9.46 -0.91 -6.71
N TRP A 59 8.66 -1.69 -5.98
CA TRP A 59 7.24 -1.77 -6.28
C TRP A 59 6.36 -1.87 -5.06
N ILE A 60 5.09 -1.52 -5.25
CA ILE A 60 4.06 -1.54 -4.22
C ILE A 60 2.93 -2.46 -4.67
N LEU A 61 2.42 -3.30 -3.77
CA LEU A 61 1.13 -3.97 -3.91
C LEU A 61 0.13 -3.31 -2.97
N ALA A 62 -0.96 -2.78 -3.50
CA ALA A 62 -2.07 -2.26 -2.71
C ALA A 62 -3.31 -3.12 -2.93
N PHE A 63 -3.87 -3.65 -1.84
CA PHE A 63 -5.20 -4.26 -1.83
C PHE A 63 -6.26 -3.18 -1.99
N ASP A 64 -7.49 -3.56 -2.38
CA ASP A 64 -8.57 -2.63 -2.68
C ASP A 64 -8.17 -1.60 -3.74
N GLY A 65 -7.59 -2.07 -4.82
CA GLY A 65 -6.91 -1.26 -5.83
C GLY A 65 -7.78 -0.15 -6.45
N ALA A 66 -9.09 -0.36 -6.61
CA ALA A 66 -10.00 0.69 -7.08
C ALA A 66 -10.08 1.85 -6.07
N GLU A 67 -10.14 1.56 -4.77
CA GLU A 67 -10.16 2.60 -3.72
C GLU A 67 -8.86 3.40 -3.67
N TYR A 68 -7.70 2.71 -3.76
CA TYR A 68 -6.38 3.36 -3.82
C TYR A 68 -6.13 4.13 -5.12
N ARG A 69 -6.85 3.80 -6.19
CA ARG A 69 -6.79 4.54 -7.45
C ARG A 69 -7.67 5.79 -7.46
N ASP A 70 -8.93 5.64 -7.01
CA ASP A 70 -9.97 6.64 -7.27
C ASP A 70 -10.26 7.51 -6.03
N THR A 71 -10.31 6.92 -4.84
CA THR A 71 -10.69 7.62 -3.60
C THR A 71 -9.46 8.06 -2.80
N MET A 72 -8.44 7.23 -2.78
CA MET A 72 -7.15 7.52 -2.14
C MET A 72 -6.07 7.63 -3.24
N PRO A 73 -5.98 8.71 -4.01
CA PRO A 73 -5.30 8.78 -5.31
C PRO A 73 -3.80 8.47 -5.23
N LEU A 74 -3.45 7.21 -4.89
CA LEU A 74 -2.09 6.74 -4.72
C LEU A 74 -1.18 7.03 -5.92
N PRO A 75 -1.63 6.84 -7.19
CA PRO A 75 -0.80 7.20 -8.35
C PRO A 75 -0.36 8.67 -8.33
N HIS A 76 -1.27 9.58 -7.98
CA HIS A 76 -1.00 11.03 -7.90
C HIS A 76 -0.04 11.38 -6.76
N VAL A 77 -0.17 10.66 -5.64
CA VAL A 77 0.76 10.80 -4.50
C VAL A 77 2.16 10.35 -4.90
N LEU A 78 2.28 9.25 -5.64
CA LEU A 78 3.57 8.75 -6.12
C LEU A 78 4.23 9.73 -7.10
N ASP A 79 3.48 10.30 -8.04
CA ASP A 79 3.97 11.35 -8.93
C ASP A 79 4.53 12.54 -8.14
N SER A 80 3.79 12.99 -7.13
CA SER A 80 4.16 14.12 -6.29
C SER A 80 5.40 13.84 -5.44
N LEU A 81 5.50 12.65 -4.86
CA LEU A 81 6.66 12.23 -4.07
C LEU A 81 7.91 12.08 -4.92
N LEU A 82 7.79 11.53 -6.12
CA LEU A 82 8.89 11.41 -7.08
C LEU A 82 9.38 12.78 -7.52
N ALA A 83 8.48 13.70 -7.91
CA ALA A 83 8.81 15.06 -8.30
C ALA A 83 9.52 15.83 -7.17
N ALA A 84 9.09 15.61 -5.93
CA ALA A 84 9.70 16.19 -4.72
C ALA A 84 10.97 15.47 -4.26
N LYS A 85 11.43 14.42 -4.94
CA LYS A 85 12.57 13.55 -4.56
C LYS A 85 12.44 12.96 -3.14
N ARG A 86 11.20 12.68 -2.71
CA ARG A 86 10.89 12.12 -1.39
C ARG A 86 10.64 10.60 -1.43
N ALA A 87 10.50 10.04 -2.62
CA ALA A 87 10.40 8.60 -2.85
C ALA A 87 10.99 8.26 -4.23
N PRO A 88 11.45 7.02 -4.44
CA PRO A 88 11.90 6.56 -5.75
C PRO A 88 10.74 6.42 -6.74
N ALA A 89 11.07 6.19 -8.00
CA ALA A 89 10.10 5.80 -8.99
C ALA A 89 9.58 4.37 -8.70
N PHE A 90 8.30 4.23 -8.40
CA PHE A 90 7.66 2.94 -8.12
C PHE A 90 6.87 2.42 -9.32
N ILE A 91 6.87 1.09 -9.52
CA ILE A 91 5.76 0.41 -10.18
C ILE A 91 4.77 0.01 -9.09
N THR A 92 3.45 0.19 -9.32
CA THR A 92 2.45 -0.14 -8.30
C THR A 92 1.37 -1.02 -8.88
N VAL A 93 1.11 -2.14 -8.21
CA VAL A 93 -0.02 -3.03 -8.49
C VAL A 93 -1.17 -2.66 -7.57
N LEU A 94 -2.27 -2.27 -8.16
CA LEU A 94 -3.53 -1.94 -7.49
C LEU A 94 -4.47 -3.14 -7.70
N LEU A 95 -4.44 -4.09 -6.77
CA LEU A 95 -5.23 -5.33 -6.86
C LEU A 95 -6.66 -5.07 -6.38
N ASP A 96 -7.63 -5.31 -7.26
CA ASP A 96 -9.03 -4.97 -7.00
C ASP A 96 -9.78 -6.11 -6.33
N ASP A 97 -10.09 -5.93 -5.08
CA ASP A 97 -10.98 -6.79 -4.31
C ASP A 97 -12.24 -6.02 -3.84
N SER A 98 -12.25 -4.70 -3.94
CA SER A 98 -13.25 -3.79 -3.35
C SER A 98 -14.67 -3.99 -3.88
N ALA A 99 -14.83 -4.38 -5.13
CA ALA A 99 -16.13 -4.61 -5.76
C ALA A 99 -16.67 -6.05 -5.57
N SER A 100 -15.92 -6.92 -4.88
CA SER A 100 -16.30 -8.32 -4.69
C SER A 100 -17.20 -8.52 -3.47
N ALA A 101 -18.32 -9.25 -3.64
CA ALA A 101 -19.13 -9.71 -2.50
C ALA A 101 -18.33 -10.61 -1.53
N THR A 102 -17.21 -11.16 -2.00
CA THR A 102 -16.32 -12.02 -1.20
C THR A 102 -15.09 -11.28 -0.65
N ARG A 103 -15.00 -9.94 -0.81
CA ARG A 103 -13.83 -9.15 -0.41
C ARG A 103 -13.30 -9.50 0.98
N ILE A 104 -14.20 -9.52 1.96
CA ILE A 104 -13.79 -9.82 3.34
C ILE A 104 -13.28 -11.25 3.45
N ALA A 105 -13.98 -12.22 2.87
CA ALA A 105 -13.56 -13.62 2.90
C ALA A 105 -12.21 -13.82 2.19
N ASP A 106 -11.94 -13.11 1.10
CA ASP A 106 -10.68 -13.21 0.37
C ASP A 106 -9.50 -12.60 1.12
N LEU A 107 -9.69 -11.37 1.64
CA LEU A 107 -8.63 -10.64 2.35
C LEU A 107 -8.38 -11.22 3.73
N ALA A 108 -9.40 -11.78 4.37
CA ALA A 108 -9.26 -12.39 5.67
C ALA A 108 -8.82 -13.85 5.60
N ASN A 109 -9.13 -14.58 4.52
CA ASN A 109 -8.49 -15.86 4.21
C ASN A 109 -7.11 -15.60 3.59
N ALA A 110 -6.27 -14.94 4.35
CA ALA A 110 -4.96 -14.49 3.94
C ALA A 110 -4.00 -15.63 3.48
N PRO A 111 -4.07 -16.90 3.96
CA PRO A 111 -3.28 -18.00 3.41
C PRO A 111 -3.49 -18.22 1.91
N ARG A 112 -4.74 -18.19 1.48
CA ARG A 112 -5.09 -18.39 0.06
C ARG A 112 -4.67 -17.21 -0.80
N MET A 113 -4.81 -15.99 -0.26
CA MET A 113 -4.31 -14.77 -0.89
C MET A 113 -2.78 -14.82 -1.04
N ALA A 114 -2.05 -15.20 0.00
CA ALA A 114 -0.59 -15.35 -0.05
C ALA A 114 -0.14 -16.35 -1.11
N ALA A 115 -0.88 -17.45 -1.27
CA ALA A 115 -0.62 -18.44 -2.32
C ALA A 115 -0.84 -17.85 -3.73
N PHE A 116 -1.98 -17.18 -3.98
CA PHE A 116 -2.25 -16.50 -5.25
C PHE A 116 -1.17 -15.47 -5.59
N LEU A 117 -0.81 -14.62 -4.65
CA LEU A 117 0.25 -13.63 -4.87
C LEU A 117 1.58 -14.27 -5.25
N GLY A 118 1.97 -15.33 -4.55
CA GLY A 118 3.26 -15.99 -4.76
C GLY A 118 3.34 -16.86 -6.02
N VAL A 119 2.24 -17.51 -6.39
CA VAL A 119 2.23 -18.48 -7.50
C VAL A 119 1.82 -17.82 -8.82
N GLU A 120 0.99 -16.80 -8.79
CA GLU A 120 0.41 -16.24 -10.01
C GLU A 120 0.76 -14.76 -10.20
N LEU A 121 0.39 -13.88 -9.25
CA LEU A 121 0.52 -12.44 -9.47
C LEU A 121 1.98 -11.98 -9.56
N VAL A 122 2.83 -12.35 -8.61
CA VAL A 122 4.23 -11.90 -8.59
C VAL A 122 5.03 -12.46 -9.78
N PRO A 123 4.90 -13.75 -10.16
CA PRO A 123 5.50 -14.26 -11.39
C PRO A 123 5.02 -13.53 -12.65
N TRP A 124 3.71 -13.26 -12.76
CA TRP A 124 3.16 -12.48 -13.86
C TRP A 124 3.74 -11.06 -13.89
N LEU A 125 3.77 -10.36 -12.76
CA LEU A 125 4.32 -9.01 -12.67
C LEU A 125 5.79 -8.96 -13.13
N ARG A 126 6.60 -9.91 -12.66
CA ARG A 126 8.03 -10.02 -13.01
C ARG A 126 8.28 -10.37 -14.48
N ALA A 127 7.31 -11.02 -15.14
CA ALA A 127 7.38 -11.31 -16.55
C ALA A 127 7.03 -10.12 -17.46
N HIS A 128 6.26 -9.16 -16.94
CA HIS A 128 5.73 -8.04 -17.74
C HIS A 128 6.35 -6.68 -17.38
N PHE A 129 6.96 -6.56 -16.20
CA PHE A 129 7.51 -5.30 -15.70
C PHE A 129 8.87 -5.51 -15.04
N PRO A 130 9.83 -4.60 -15.25
CA PRO A 130 11.16 -4.69 -14.66
C PRO A 130 11.17 -4.31 -13.17
N VAL A 131 10.50 -5.11 -12.35
CA VAL A 131 10.42 -4.93 -10.89
C VAL A 131 11.53 -5.69 -10.17
N THR A 132 11.97 -5.14 -9.04
CA THR A 132 13.00 -5.76 -8.20
C THR A 132 12.55 -7.12 -7.65
N ARG A 133 13.54 -7.99 -7.39
CA ARG A 133 13.36 -9.24 -6.63
C ARG A 133 13.75 -9.10 -5.17
N ASP A 134 14.37 -7.99 -4.80
CA ASP A 134 14.74 -7.69 -3.42
C ASP A 134 13.49 -7.36 -2.60
N PRO A 135 13.07 -8.20 -1.63
CA PRO A 135 11.87 -7.96 -0.84
C PRO A 135 11.97 -6.69 0.01
N HIS A 136 13.19 -6.25 0.37
CA HIS A 136 13.39 -5.02 1.14
C HIS A 136 13.11 -3.74 0.33
N ARG A 137 12.92 -3.86 -0.98
CA ARG A 137 12.47 -2.78 -1.88
C ARG A 137 11.05 -3.01 -2.40
N VAL A 138 10.24 -3.76 -1.64
CA VAL A 138 8.83 -4.05 -1.95
C VAL A 138 7.97 -3.68 -0.76
N ILE A 139 6.88 -2.96 -1.02
CA ILE A 139 5.88 -2.60 -0.01
C ILE A 139 4.58 -3.34 -0.34
N ILE A 140 3.97 -3.97 0.67
CA ILE A 140 2.59 -4.44 0.59
C ILE A 140 1.74 -3.60 1.52
N THR A 141 0.58 -3.12 1.02
CA THR A 141 -0.28 -2.20 1.76
C THR A 141 -1.76 -2.51 1.57
N GLY A 142 -2.55 -2.03 2.49
CA GLY A 142 -3.99 -2.05 2.45
C GLY A 142 -4.61 -1.40 3.66
N SER A 143 -5.89 -1.10 3.57
CA SER A 143 -6.69 -0.55 4.67
C SER A 143 -7.62 -1.62 5.23
N SER A 144 -7.93 -1.55 6.54
CA SER A 144 -8.90 -2.43 7.17
C SER A 144 -8.56 -3.93 6.99
N ALA A 145 -9.42 -4.70 6.33
CA ALA A 145 -9.14 -6.10 5.98
C ALA A 145 -7.92 -6.24 5.05
N GLY A 146 -7.68 -5.25 4.16
CA GLY A 146 -6.47 -5.20 3.34
C GLY A 146 -5.20 -5.02 4.16
N GLY A 147 -5.25 -4.26 5.25
CA GLY A 147 -4.14 -4.09 6.19
C GLY A 147 -3.81 -5.37 6.95
N LEU A 148 -4.83 -6.14 7.34
CA LEU A 148 -4.67 -7.47 7.92
C LEU A 148 -4.02 -8.42 6.91
N ALA A 149 -4.54 -8.47 5.67
CA ALA A 149 -4.01 -9.32 4.61
C ALA A 149 -2.54 -8.99 4.29
N ALA A 150 -2.20 -7.69 4.20
CA ALA A 150 -0.83 -7.23 3.97
C ALA A 150 0.14 -7.74 5.05
N ALA A 151 -0.25 -7.63 6.31
CA ALA A 151 0.56 -8.09 7.43
C ALA A 151 0.75 -9.62 7.40
N TYR A 152 -0.33 -10.38 7.20
CA TYR A 152 -0.24 -11.84 7.11
C TYR A 152 0.65 -12.29 5.95
N VAL A 153 0.43 -11.73 4.77
CA VAL A 153 1.21 -12.10 3.57
C VAL A 153 2.70 -11.87 3.80
N ALA A 154 3.09 -10.72 4.34
CA ALA A 154 4.50 -10.44 4.58
C ALA A 154 5.11 -11.34 5.66
N LEU A 155 4.38 -11.65 6.74
CA LEU A 155 4.83 -12.57 7.78
C LEU A 155 5.07 -13.99 7.24
N THR A 156 4.29 -14.43 6.24
CA THR A 156 4.37 -15.78 5.67
C THR A 156 5.14 -15.86 4.36
N ARG A 157 5.32 -14.73 3.67
CA ARG A 157 6.08 -14.62 2.42
C ARG A 157 7.10 -13.46 2.48
N PRO A 158 8.01 -13.47 3.46
CA PRO A 158 9.06 -12.45 3.58
C PRO A 158 10.04 -12.48 2.39
N ASP A 159 10.07 -13.58 1.64
CA ASP A 159 10.78 -13.71 0.37
C ASP A 159 10.25 -12.82 -0.76
N LEU A 160 9.02 -12.32 -0.62
CA LEU A 160 8.35 -11.47 -1.60
C LEU A 160 8.16 -10.04 -1.09
N PHE A 161 7.86 -9.86 0.20
CA PHE A 161 7.46 -8.59 0.80
C PHE A 161 8.22 -8.34 2.10
N GLY A 162 9.17 -7.41 2.07
CA GLY A 162 9.99 -7.04 3.22
C GLY A 162 9.47 -5.80 3.96
N ASN A 163 8.44 -5.11 3.44
CA ASN A 163 7.87 -3.94 4.11
C ASN A 163 6.35 -3.98 4.04
N VAL A 164 5.72 -3.78 5.19
CA VAL A 164 4.27 -3.72 5.35
C VAL A 164 3.85 -2.31 5.71
N TRP A 165 2.81 -1.83 5.05
CA TRP A 165 2.06 -0.70 5.55
C TRP A 165 0.60 -1.07 5.74
N SER A 166 0.16 -1.12 6.98
CA SER A 166 -1.22 -1.42 7.37
C SER A 166 -1.92 -0.18 7.87
N GLN A 167 -2.97 0.24 7.18
CA GLN A 167 -3.80 1.37 7.55
C GLN A 167 -5.07 0.87 8.25
N SER A 168 -5.22 1.14 9.55
CA SER A 168 -6.35 0.68 10.36
C SER A 168 -6.62 -0.82 10.19
N GLY A 169 -5.57 -1.64 10.29
CA GLY A 169 -5.66 -3.08 10.05
C GLY A 169 -6.75 -3.75 10.90
N ALA A 170 -7.56 -4.62 10.28
CA ALA A 170 -8.66 -5.31 10.96
C ALA A 170 -8.16 -6.46 11.85
N PHE A 171 -7.12 -6.22 12.67
CA PHE A 171 -6.48 -7.22 13.52
C PHE A 171 -7.37 -7.78 14.62
N TRP A 172 -8.51 -7.13 14.89
CA TRP A 172 -9.53 -7.61 15.81
C TRP A 172 -10.27 -8.88 15.33
N ARG A 173 -10.20 -9.22 14.03
CA ARG A 173 -10.97 -10.32 13.45
C ARG A 173 -10.56 -11.67 14.00
N GLY A 174 -11.54 -12.58 14.05
CA GLY A 174 -11.32 -14.00 14.29
C GLY A 174 -10.72 -14.72 13.07
N ALA A 175 -10.53 -16.03 13.20
CA ALA A 175 -10.03 -16.86 12.12
C ALA A 175 -10.94 -16.75 10.88
N ASP A 176 -10.33 -16.89 9.69
CA ASP A 176 -11.00 -16.78 8.39
C ASP A 176 -11.76 -15.44 8.20
N GLY A 177 -11.35 -14.39 8.94
CA GLY A 177 -11.97 -13.07 8.90
C GLY A 177 -13.34 -12.99 9.52
N SER A 178 -13.70 -13.97 10.33
CA SER A 178 -14.98 -14.01 11.04
C SER A 178 -15.16 -12.78 11.97
N ASN A 179 -16.41 -12.50 12.29
CA ASN A 179 -16.80 -11.53 13.32
C ASN A 179 -17.16 -12.24 14.64
N THR A 180 -16.49 -13.35 14.93
CA THR A 180 -16.75 -14.19 16.11
C THR A 180 -15.43 -14.54 16.80
N ALA A 181 -15.51 -14.82 18.11
CA ALA A 181 -14.38 -15.33 18.86
C ALA A 181 -13.93 -16.73 18.36
N PRO A 182 -12.64 -17.08 18.53
CA PRO A 182 -11.61 -16.28 19.19
C PRO A 182 -11.16 -15.11 18.33
N TRP A 183 -11.08 -13.92 18.97
CA TRP A 183 -10.67 -12.69 18.32
C TRP A 183 -9.16 -12.63 18.08
N GLU A 184 -8.74 -11.70 17.20
CA GLU A 184 -7.32 -11.34 17.00
C GLU A 184 -6.44 -12.51 16.56
N TRP A 185 -7.00 -13.37 15.68
CA TRP A 185 -6.31 -14.58 15.25
C TRP A 185 -4.91 -14.30 14.67
N LEU A 186 -4.74 -13.18 13.91
CA LEU A 186 -3.43 -12.86 13.34
C LEU A 186 -2.43 -12.43 14.41
N THR A 187 -2.87 -11.74 15.46
CA THR A 187 -2.03 -11.37 16.59
C THR A 187 -1.48 -12.62 17.28
N HIS A 188 -2.35 -13.58 17.60
CA HIS A 188 -1.94 -14.87 18.18
C HIS A 188 -1.08 -15.69 17.22
N HIS A 189 -1.46 -15.74 15.95
CA HIS A 189 -0.67 -16.46 14.95
C HIS A 189 0.74 -15.86 14.79
N ALA A 190 0.86 -14.53 14.86
CA ALA A 190 2.17 -13.85 14.81
C ALA A 190 3.06 -14.17 16.01
N GLU A 191 2.49 -14.46 17.20
CA GLU A 191 3.26 -14.94 18.36
C GLU A 191 3.96 -16.27 18.06
N GLU A 192 3.29 -17.16 17.34
CA GLU A 192 3.76 -18.52 17.03
C GLU A 192 4.77 -18.56 15.87
N LEU A 193 4.62 -17.69 14.87
CA LEU A 193 5.49 -17.67 13.70
C LEU A 193 6.94 -17.33 14.07
N PRO A 194 7.94 -17.91 13.40
CA PRO A 194 9.32 -17.45 13.55
C PRO A 194 9.43 -15.98 13.09
N ARG A 195 10.35 -15.22 13.70
CA ARG A 195 10.61 -13.85 13.27
C ARG A 195 11.13 -13.85 11.83
N ALA A 196 10.46 -13.09 10.98
CA ALA A 196 10.85 -12.85 9.58
C ALA A 196 11.57 -11.50 9.45
N ASP A 197 12.33 -11.30 8.37
CA ASP A 197 12.97 -10.02 8.08
C ASP A 197 12.01 -9.08 7.34
N VAL A 198 11.09 -8.52 8.11
CA VAL A 198 10.02 -7.63 7.64
C VAL A 198 9.96 -6.39 8.52
N ARG A 199 9.79 -5.23 7.92
CA ARG A 199 9.55 -3.96 8.59
C ARG A 199 8.08 -3.57 8.49
N PHE A 200 7.54 -3.03 9.57
CA PHE A 200 6.13 -2.64 9.66
C PHE A 200 5.95 -1.13 9.86
N TYR A 201 5.05 -0.56 9.08
CA TYR A 201 4.46 0.75 9.34
C TYR A 201 2.96 0.53 9.59
N LEU A 202 2.51 0.79 10.80
CA LEU A 202 1.11 0.61 11.20
C LEU A 202 0.54 1.96 11.57
N ASP A 203 -0.61 2.32 11.04
CA ASP A 203 -1.37 3.47 11.53
C ASP A 203 -2.84 3.10 11.75
N VAL A 204 -3.47 3.76 12.72
CA VAL A 204 -4.88 3.60 13.06
C VAL A 204 -5.45 4.95 13.53
N GLY A 205 -6.72 5.19 13.29
CA GLY A 205 -7.38 6.40 13.75
C GLY A 205 -7.59 6.40 15.28
N GLU A 206 -7.33 7.52 15.93
CA GLU A 206 -7.55 7.69 17.37
C GLU A 206 -9.02 7.45 17.76
N MET A 207 -9.96 7.81 16.86
CA MET A 207 -11.40 7.65 17.07
C MET A 207 -11.93 6.25 16.69
N GLU A 208 -11.05 5.30 16.38
CA GLU A 208 -11.42 3.91 16.10
C GLU A 208 -11.48 3.06 17.38
N ASP A 209 -11.96 3.66 18.47
CA ASP A 209 -12.05 3.10 19.82
C ASP A 209 -13.44 2.52 20.16
N HIS A 210 -14.39 2.63 19.25
CA HIS A 210 -15.71 2.04 19.43
C HIS A 210 -15.70 0.55 19.09
N ALA A 211 -16.66 -0.19 19.68
CA ALA A 211 -16.85 -1.59 19.38
C ALA A 211 -17.02 -1.81 17.85
N THR A 212 -16.42 -2.88 17.37
CA THR A 212 -16.50 -3.26 15.97
C THR A 212 -17.92 -3.59 15.51
N ILE A 213 -18.12 -3.66 14.22
CA ILE A 213 -19.41 -4.03 13.60
C ILE A 213 -19.93 -5.31 14.24
N GLY A 214 -21.09 -5.23 14.92
CA GLY A 214 -21.68 -6.32 15.69
C GLY A 214 -21.54 -6.21 17.23
N GLY A 215 -20.80 -5.23 17.73
CA GLY A 215 -20.84 -4.80 19.15
C GLY A 215 -20.17 -5.72 20.17
N SER A 216 -19.51 -6.81 19.76
CA SER A 216 -19.02 -7.83 20.70
C SER A 216 -17.51 -8.14 20.60
N GLY A 217 -16.78 -7.47 19.74
CA GLY A 217 -15.34 -7.68 19.55
C GLY A 217 -14.49 -6.50 20.02
N PRO A 218 -13.16 -6.67 20.06
CA PRO A 218 -12.23 -5.58 20.33
C PRO A 218 -12.36 -4.48 19.28
N ASN A 219 -12.10 -3.22 19.66
CA ASN A 219 -12.07 -2.11 18.70
C ASN A 219 -10.79 -2.14 17.86
N PHE A 220 -10.78 -1.39 16.75
CA PHE A 220 -9.63 -1.33 15.83
C PHE A 220 -8.37 -0.82 16.51
N ARG A 221 -8.46 0.28 17.28
CA ARG A 221 -7.29 0.92 17.91
C ARG A 221 -6.59 -0.05 18.85
N ASP A 222 -7.34 -0.68 19.76
CA ASP A 222 -6.76 -1.57 20.75
C ASP A 222 -6.21 -2.86 20.15
N ALA A 223 -6.87 -3.41 19.12
CA ALA A 223 -6.34 -4.55 18.38
C ALA A 223 -5.04 -4.20 17.63
N ASN A 224 -4.95 -3.00 17.03
CA ASN A 224 -3.71 -2.53 16.41
C ASN A 224 -2.58 -2.32 17.43
N ARG A 225 -2.89 -1.84 18.63
CA ARG A 225 -1.92 -1.73 19.73
C ARG A 225 -1.35 -3.09 20.13
N ARG A 226 -2.22 -4.10 20.33
CA ARG A 226 -1.79 -5.45 20.71
C ARG A 226 -0.98 -6.11 19.61
N PHE A 227 -1.39 -5.98 18.35
CA PHE A 227 -0.60 -6.49 17.23
C PHE A 227 0.79 -5.85 17.16
N ARG A 228 0.88 -4.52 17.31
CA ARG A 228 2.15 -3.80 17.44
C ARG A 228 3.00 -4.36 18.59
N ASP A 229 2.42 -4.55 19.77
CA ASP A 229 3.13 -5.00 20.96
C ASP A 229 3.74 -6.40 20.75
N VAL A 230 3.00 -7.31 20.10
CA VAL A 230 3.49 -8.63 19.72
C VAL A 230 4.67 -8.50 18.75
N LEU A 231 4.54 -7.70 17.70
CA LEU A 231 5.63 -7.50 16.74
C LEU A 231 6.88 -6.91 17.41
N GLN A 232 6.72 -5.89 18.23
CA GLN A 232 7.84 -5.27 18.96
C GLN A 232 8.48 -6.26 19.96
N GLY A 233 7.66 -7.03 20.68
CA GLY A 233 8.14 -8.08 21.58
C GLY A 233 8.96 -9.16 20.88
N LYS A 234 8.70 -9.40 19.59
CA LYS A 234 9.46 -10.31 18.74
C LYS A 234 10.68 -9.64 18.07
N GLY A 235 10.92 -8.36 18.31
CA GLY A 235 12.06 -7.61 17.78
C GLY A 235 11.92 -7.19 16.31
N TYR A 236 10.68 -7.05 15.80
CA TYR A 236 10.47 -6.42 14.50
C TYR A 236 10.71 -4.91 14.56
N ASP A 237 11.15 -4.33 13.43
CA ASP A 237 11.16 -2.89 13.22
C ASP A 237 9.73 -2.41 12.94
N VAL A 238 9.13 -1.70 13.91
CA VAL A 238 7.73 -1.27 13.86
C VAL A 238 7.63 0.24 14.09
N THR A 239 7.22 0.97 13.05
CA THR A 239 6.69 2.32 13.19
C THR A 239 5.19 2.24 13.43
N TYR A 240 4.70 2.86 14.52
CA TYR A 240 3.29 2.87 14.85
C TYR A 240 2.79 4.30 15.09
N THR A 241 1.64 4.63 14.54
CA THR A 241 1.03 5.96 14.66
C THR A 241 -0.46 5.86 14.93
N GLU A 242 -0.93 6.50 16.00
CA GLU A 242 -2.35 6.83 16.20
C GLU A 242 -2.61 8.19 15.58
N VAL A 243 -3.52 8.26 14.62
CA VAL A 243 -3.80 9.49 13.86
C VAL A 243 -4.78 10.35 14.65
N PRO A 244 -4.39 11.54 15.14
CA PRO A 244 -5.28 12.39 15.94
C PRO A 244 -6.59 12.68 15.21
N GLY A 245 -7.72 12.44 15.90
CA GLY A 245 -9.07 12.60 15.33
C GLY A 245 -9.41 11.66 14.19
N GLY A 246 -8.50 10.76 13.82
CA GLY A 246 -8.65 9.81 12.71
C GLY A 246 -9.81 8.84 12.93
N GLN A 247 -10.50 8.52 11.85
CA GLN A 247 -11.64 7.61 11.82
C GLN A 247 -11.42 6.53 10.76
N HIS A 248 -12.18 5.44 10.83
CA HIS A 248 -12.14 4.34 9.86
C HIS A 248 -12.77 4.74 8.51
N ALA A 249 -12.04 5.54 7.73
CA ALA A 249 -12.54 6.05 6.46
C ALA A 249 -11.40 6.44 5.48
N PRO A 250 -11.62 6.29 4.16
CA PRO A 250 -10.63 6.55 3.12
C PRO A 250 -9.99 7.94 3.19
N ARG A 251 -10.74 8.97 3.58
CA ARG A 251 -10.21 10.34 3.74
C ARG A 251 -9.04 10.41 4.73
N TRP A 252 -9.07 9.61 5.81
CA TRP A 252 -8.04 9.58 6.83
C TRP A 252 -6.83 8.76 6.38
N TRP A 253 -7.05 7.70 5.61
CA TRP A 253 -5.97 6.89 5.02
C TRP A 253 -5.26 7.66 3.91
N SER A 254 -6.02 8.37 3.05
CA SER A 254 -5.48 9.16 1.93
C SER A 254 -4.43 10.18 2.38
N VAL A 255 -4.72 10.96 3.43
CA VAL A 255 -3.78 11.99 3.92
C VAL A 255 -2.48 11.41 4.48
N ARG A 256 -2.44 10.11 4.80
CA ARG A 256 -1.27 9.42 5.31
C ARG A 256 -0.37 8.85 4.20
N LEU A 257 -0.89 8.71 2.96
CA LEU A 257 -0.14 8.11 1.86
C LEU A 257 1.26 8.70 1.67
N PRO A 258 1.45 10.04 1.63
CA PRO A 258 2.78 10.61 1.44
C PRO A 258 3.75 10.29 2.59
N VAL A 259 3.23 10.16 3.81
CA VAL A 259 4.03 9.93 5.02
C VAL A 259 4.52 8.48 5.07
N GLY A 260 3.60 7.51 4.93
CA GLY A 260 3.93 6.08 5.00
C GLY A 260 4.87 5.64 3.88
N ILE A 261 4.61 6.09 2.63
CA ILE A 261 5.47 5.77 1.50
C ILE A 261 6.88 6.33 1.70
N ALA A 262 7.00 7.62 2.06
CA ALA A 262 8.30 8.25 2.26
C ALA A 262 9.08 7.60 3.42
N ALA A 263 8.40 7.22 4.50
CA ALA A 263 9.03 6.56 5.65
C ALA A 263 9.56 5.16 5.28
N LEU A 264 8.75 4.35 4.58
CA LEU A 264 9.14 3.00 4.20
C LEU A 264 10.20 2.97 3.10
N SER A 265 10.22 3.95 2.21
CA SER A 265 11.19 4.03 1.10
C SER A 265 12.39 4.94 1.39
N ALA A 266 12.56 5.38 2.62
CA ALA A 266 13.70 6.19 3.01
C ALA A 266 15.03 5.49 2.67
N GLY A 267 15.91 6.19 1.91
CA GLY A 267 17.19 5.62 1.46
C GLY A 267 17.12 4.70 0.24
N TRP A 268 15.97 4.53 -0.39
CA TRP A 268 15.85 3.77 -1.65
C TRP A 268 16.13 4.70 -2.84
N HIS A 269 17.33 4.67 -3.33
CA HIS A 269 17.79 5.49 -4.48
C HIS A 269 17.96 4.63 -5.71
#